data_ae45616760b8e79a9c3fac6042aa23db
#
_entry.id   ae45616760b8e79a9c3fac6042aa23db
#
_cell.length_a   1.000
_cell.length_b   1.000
_cell.length_c   1.000
_cell.angle_alpha   90.00
_cell.angle_beta   90.00
_cell.angle_gamma   90.00
#
_symmetry.space_group_name_H-M   'P 1'
#
loop_
_entity.id
_entity.type
_entity.pdbx_description
1 polymer ?
#
loop_
_entity_poly.entity_id
_entity_poly.type
_entity_poly.pdbx_seq_one_letter_code
_entity_poly.pdbx_strand_id
1 'polypeptide(L)'
;MKYLTVIKHTLKDRIALANQLLILILAAYVFIMAEEHRRWKIPVLFIGLLSWFFVRHKNKHPIIWITFFVLLAVDLCFKYFWVANHHFMLMFMVLSVLIYSYHKRPDILLTNIQILLVIVVLTSVVQKLMSPQFMSGDFYYYMTNRGALFRNFINFFPEKLEIVKSNSKSVFDLHALDPNLEDHIVFKNVLPNLGSISIIFVWVTVVIELVVAIALLFKPKSLWTHLFFAAMILGILCTRFETGFMALLSIGGLYLCKNLYLQLLYVLIVIGCFILILTKLGYH
;
A
#
# COMPACT_ATOMS: atom_id res chain seq x y z
N MET A 1 18.71 13.64 25.06
CA MET A 1 18.79 12.21 25.48
C MET A 1 17.43 11.58 25.84
N LYS A 2 16.54 12.25 26.59
CA LYS A 2 15.23 11.73 27.05
C LYS A 2 14.31 11.25 25.92
N TYR A 3 14.26 11.97 24.80
CA TYR A 3 13.42 11.59 23.64
C TYR A 3 13.88 10.32 22.91
N LEU A 4 15.19 10.13 22.77
CA LEU A 4 15.77 8.93 22.14
C LEU A 4 15.48 7.66 22.95
N THR A 5 15.49 7.77 24.28
CA THR A 5 15.11 6.64 25.17
C THR A 5 13.64 6.29 25.06
N VAL A 6 12.76 7.28 24.95
CA VAL A 6 11.31 7.05 24.75
C VAL A 6 11.06 6.38 23.40
N ILE A 7 11.66 6.89 22.31
CA ILE A 7 11.53 6.30 20.97
C ILE A 7 12.05 4.84 20.99
N LYS A 8 13.21 4.58 21.57
CA LYS A 8 13.75 3.22 21.69
C LYS A 8 12.83 2.29 22.49
N HIS A 9 12.19 2.79 23.54
CA HIS A 9 11.26 1.99 24.33
C HIS A 9 10.00 1.66 23.55
N THR A 10 9.43 2.63 22.82
CA THR A 10 8.25 2.43 21.99
C THR A 10 8.50 1.45 20.84
N LEU A 11 9.67 1.55 20.18
CA LEU A 11 10.06 0.63 19.11
C LEU A 11 10.36 -0.79 19.60
N LYS A 12 10.69 -1.00 20.88
CA LYS A 12 10.89 -2.34 21.45
C LYS A 12 9.61 -3.18 21.42
N ASP A 13 8.44 -2.57 21.66
CA ASP A 13 7.14 -3.26 21.51
C ASP A 13 6.57 -3.07 20.10
N ARG A 14 7.29 -3.64 19.12
CA ARG A 14 6.94 -3.51 17.70
C ARG A 14 5.53 -4.00 17.37
N ILE A 15 5.01 -5.01 18.10
CA ILE A 15 3.65 -5.55 17.87
C ILE A 15 2.60 -4.52 18.29
N ALA A 16 2.75 -3.93 19.48
CA ALA A 16 1.83 -2.90 19.93
C ALA A 16 1.86 -1.67 19.01
N LEU A 17 3.06 -1.25 18.60
CA LEU A 17 3.23 -0.13 17.68
C LEU A 17 2.62 -0.41 16.30
N ALA A 18 2.86 -1.59 15.73
CA ALA A 18 2.28 -1.99 14.45
C ALA A 18 0.75 -2.06 14.52
N ASN A 19 0.19 -2.58 15.63
CA ASN A 19 -1.26 -2.56 15.87
C ASN A 19 -1.82 -1.13 15.94
N GLN A 20 -1.13 -0.20 16.58
CA GLN A 20 -1.56 1.21 16.67
C GLN A 20 -1.54 1.88 15.29
N LEU A 21 -0.50 1.67 14.52
CA LEU A 21 -0.40 2.19 13.14
C LEU A 21 -1.45 1.54 12.22
N LEU A 22 -1.73 0.25 12.39
CA LEU A 22 -2.79 -0.42 11.64
C LEU A 22 -4.17 0.19 11.92
N ILE A 23 -4.50 0.49 13.19
CA ILE A 23 -5.73 1.20 13.55
C ILE A 23 -5.79 2.58 12.90
N LEU A 24 -4.67 3.31 12.87
CA LEU A 24 -4.59 4.62 12.25
C LEU A 24 -4.90 4.56 10.74
N ILE A 25 -4.29 3.63 10.04
CA ILE A 25 -4.54 3.42 8.60
C ILE A 25 -5.96 2.91 8.36
N LEU A 26 -6.47 1.99 9.18
CA LEU A 26 -7.86 1.52 9.10
C LEU A 26 -8.86 2.66 9.26
N ALA A 27 -8.66 3.54 10.24
CA ALA A 27 -9.52 4.68 10.46
C ALA A 27 -9.53 5.62 9.23
N ALA A 28 -8.35 5.91 8.66
CA ALA A 28 -8.25 6.70 7.44
C ALA A 28 -8.92 6.00 6.25
N TYR A 29 -8.68 4.70 6.07
CA TYR A 29 -9.24 3.91 4.99
C TYR A 29 -10.77 3.84 5.07
N VAL A 30 -11.33 3.49 6.23
CA VAL A 30 -12.78 3.45 6.44
C VAL A 30 -13.40 4.83 6.25
N PHE A 31 -12.75 5.90 6.70
CA PHE A 31 -13.22 7.27 6.54
C PHE A 31 -13.31 7.68 5.06
N ILE A 32 -12.30 7.34 4.27
CA ILE A 32 -12.25 7.65 2.83
C ILE A 32 -13.26 6.81 2.07
N MET A 33 -13.31 5.50 2.32
CA MET A 33 -14.25 4.58 1.67
C MET A 33 -15.69 4.75 2.15
N ALA A 34 -15.92 5.57 3.19
CA ALA A 34 -17.24 5.83 3.74
C ALA A 34 -18.09 6.80 2.90
N GLU A 35 -17.59 7.37 1.79
CA GLU A 35 -18.33 8.40 1.05
C GLU A 35 -19.76 8.01 0.69
N GLU A 36 -19.99 6.74 0.33
CA GLU A 36 -21.32 6.25 -0.03
C GLU A 36 -22.18 5.76 1.17
N HIS A 37 -21.56 5.45 2.31
CA HIS A 37 -22.25 4.85 3.45
C HIS A 37 -21.90 5.51 4.79
N ARG A 38 -21.62 6.82 4.82
CA ARG A 38 -21.19 7.58 5.99
C ARG A 38 -22.18 7.47 7.16
N ARG A 39 -23.48 7.39 6.85
CA ARG A 39 -24.53 7.41 7.88
C ARG A 39 -24.42 6.30 8.91
N TRP A 40 -23.93 5.11 8.52
CA TRP A 40 -23.77 3.99 9.43
C TRP A 40 -22.32 3.60 9.73
N LYS A 41 -21.39 3.77 8.78
CA LYS A 41 -19.98 3.41 8.98
C LYS A 41 -19.29 4.28 10.02
N ILE A 42 -19.48 5.59 9.95
CA ILE A 42 -18.86 6.51 10.90
C ILE A 42 -19.34 6.28 12.34
N PRO A 43 -20.63 6.15 12.66
CA PRO A 43 -21.08 5.79 13.99
C PRO A 43 -20.51 4.46 14.50
N VAL A 44 -20.48 3.42 13.66
CA VAL A 44 -19.92 2.11 14.05
C VAL A 44 -18.42 2.19 14.33
N LEU A 45 -17.67 2.89 13.46
CA LEU A 45 -16.24 3.15 13.69
C LEU A 45 -16.01 3.90 15.00
N PHE A 46 -16.81 4.94 15.26
CA PHE A 46 -16.71 5.74 16.46
C PHE A 46 -17.00 4.92 17.72
N ILE A 47 -18.05 4.10 17.71
CA ILE A 47 -18.39 3.16 18.81
C ILE A 47 -17.25 2.17 19.03
N GLY A 48 -16.67 1.61 17.97
CA GLY A 48 -15.53 0.69 18.05
C GLY A 48 -14.30 1.35 18.68
N LEU A 49 -13.95 2.57 18.26
CA LEU A 49 -12.83 3.33 18.82
C LEU A 49 -13.05 3.71 20.28
N LEU A 50 -14.25 4.18 20.64
CA LEU A 50 -14.60 4.47 22.02
C LEU A 50 -14.52 3.20 22.88
N SER A 51 -15.12 2.12 22.44
CA SER A 51 -15.06 0.83 23.15
C SER A 51 -13.61 0.38 23.38
N TRP A 52 -12.73 0.49 22.36
CA TRP A 52 -11.31 0.19 22.51
C TRP A 52 -10.64 1.10 23.54
N PHE A 53 -10.93 2.39 23.52
CA PHE A 53 -10.35 3.37 24.44
C PHE A 53 -10.75 3.09 25.89
N PHE A 54 -12.04 2.87 26.14
CA PHE A 54 -12.55 2.61 27.49
C PHE A 54 -12.16 1.24 28.04
N VAL A 55 -12.06 0.22 27.18
CA VAL A 55 -11.74 -1.15 27.60
C VAL A 55 -10.22 -1.45 27.54
N ARG A 56 -9.41 -0.52 27.03
CA ARG A 56 -7.95 -0.67 26.88
C ARG A 56 -7.24 -1.15 28.15
N HIS A 57 -7.68 -0.69 29.32
CA HIS A 57 -7.07 -1.02 30.62
C HIS A 57 -7.55 -2.35 31.21
N LYS A 58 -8.65 -2.91 30.72
CA LYS A 58 -9.30 -4.10 31.28
C LYS A 58 -9.19 -5.35 30.37
N ASN A 59 -8.03 -5.69 29.84
CA ASN A 59 -7.81 -6.92 29.08
C ASN A 59 -8.00 -6.86 27.56
N LYS A 60 -7.28 -5.98 26.85
CA LYS A 60 -7.06 -6.09 25.38
C LYS A 60 -8.30 -6.66 24.64
N HIS A 61 -9.45 -6.05 24.85
CA HIS A 61 -10.71 -6.54 24.31
C HIS A 61 -10.70 -6.48 22.78
N PRO A 62 -11.07 -7.54 22.06
CA PRO A 62 -11.00 -7.63 20.60
C PRO A 62 -12.06 -6.80 19.87
N ILE A 63 -12.93 -6.06 20.59
CA ILE A 63 -14.09 -5.35 20.01
C ILE A 63 -13.72 -4.47 18.82
N ILE A 64 -12.63 -3.69 18.92
CA ILE A 64 -12.25 -2.81 17.80
C ILE A 64 -11.88 -3.58 16.55
N TRP A 65 -11.19 -4.71 16.71
CA TRP A 65 -10.78 -5.56 15.59
C TRP A 65 -11.97 -6.27 14.95
N ILE A 66 -12.95 -6.72 15.77
CA ILE A 66 -14.22 -7.26 15.29
C ILE A 66 -14.97 -6.19 14.50
N THR A 67 -15.06 -4.97 15.01
CA THR A 67 -15.74 -3.85 14.34
C THR A 67 -15.12 -3.57 12.97
N PHE A 68 -13.78 -3.45 12.89
CA PHE A 68 -13.11 -3.25 11.62
C PHE A 68 -13.25 -4.43 10.66
N PHE A 69 -13.15 -5.65 11.17
CA PHE A 69 -13.34 -6.84 10.34
C PHE A 69 -14.73 -6.90 9.73
N VAL A 70 -15.78 -6.63 10.52
CA VAL A 70 -17.16 -6.59 10.04
C VAL A 70 -17.35 -5.49 8.99
N LEU A 71 -16.81 -4.28 9.22
CA LEU A 71 -16.89 -3.18 8.27
C LEU A 71 -16.24 -3.55 6.93
N LEU A 72 -15.03 -4.13 6.97
CA LEU A 72 -14.32 -4.56 5.76
C LEU A 72 -15.04 -5.71 5.04
N ALA A 73 -15.62 -6.67 5.78
CA ALA A 73 -16.40 -7.76 5.21
C ALA A 73 -17.67 -7.26 4.52
N VAL A 74 -18.36 -6.31 5.15
CA VAL A 74 -19.55 -5.67 4.57
C VAL A 74 -19.21 -4.92 3.28
N ASP A 75 -18.12 -4.14 3.29
CA ASP A 75 -17.65 -3.46 2.07
C ASP A 75 -17.29 -4.45 0.96
N LEU A 76 -16.66 -5.56 1.30
CA LEU A 76 -16.36 -6.62 0.35
C LEU A 76 -17.63 -7.22 -0.28
N CYS A 77 -18.67 -7.48 0.52
CA CYS A 77 -19.93 -8.02 0.03
C CYS A 77 -20.67 -7.06 -0.91
N PHE A 78 -20.68 -5.76 -0.59
CA PHE A 78 -21.42 -4.77 -1.39
C PHE A 78 -20.63 -4.23 -2.59
N LYS A 79 -19.30 -4.25 -2.55
CA LYS A 79 -18.44 -3.60 -3.54
C LYS A 79 -17.37 -4.52 -4.12
N TYR A 80 -17.62 -5.82 -4.19
CA TYR A 80 -16.64 -6.83 -4.60
C TYR A 80 -15.84 -6.45 -5.86
N PHE A 81 -16.53 -5.94 -6.90
CA PHE A 81 -15.90 -5.56 -8.17
C PHE A 81 -15.10 -4.24 -8.12
N TRP A 82 -15.30 -3.43 -7.08
CA TRP A 82 -14.67 -2.11 -6.93
C TRP A 82 -13.58 -2.09 -5.87
N VAL A 83 -13.47 -3.18 -5.10
CA VAL A 83 -12.52 -3.27 -4.00
C VAL A 83 -11.13 -3.54 -4.54
N ALA A 84 -10.18 -2.70 -4.17
CA ALA A 84 -8.79 -2.87 -4.56
C ALA A 84 -8.15 -4.07 -3.84
N ASN A 85 -7.12 -4.68 -4.45
CA ASN A 85 -6.41 -5.85 -3.91
C ASN A 85 -5.89 -5.64 -2.47
N HIS A 86 -5.53 -4.43 -2.10
CA HIS A 86 -5.07 -4.11 -0.75
C HIS A 86 -6.17 -4.20 0.32
N HIS A 87 -7.45 -4.17 -0.05
CA HIS A 87 -8.55 -4.43 0.87
C HIS A 87 -8.51 -5.85 1.45
N PHE A 88 -8.24 -6.84 0.61
CA PHE A 88 -8.05 -8.23 1.05
C PHE A 88 -6.87 -8.34 2.02
N MET A 89 -5.74 -7.71 1.69
CA MET A 89 -4.58 -7.68 2.57
C MET A 89 -4.94 -7.06 3.93
N LEU A 90 -5.66 -5.95 3.93
CA LEU A 90 -6.11 -5.26 5.13
C LEU A 90 -7.03 -6.16 5.98
N MET A 91 -8.00 -6.83 5.35
CA MET A 91 -8.92 -7.74 6.02
C MET A 91 -8.17 -8.92 6.68
N PHE A 92 -7.20 -9.54 5.98
CA PHE A 92 -6.39 -10.63 6.56
C PHE A 92 -5.45 -10.14 7.66
N MET A 93 -4.91 -8.92 7.57
CA MET A 93 -4.13 -8.32 8.67
C MET A 93 -5.00 -8.13 9.91
N VAL A 94 -6.20 -7.57 9.77
CA VAL A 94 -7.16 -7.38 10.86
C VAL A 94 -7.55 -8.72 11.48
N LEU A 95 -7.85 -9.72 10.66
CA LEU A 95 -8.17 -11.09 11.15
C LEU A 95 -7.00 -11.68 11.94
N SER A 96 -5.77 -11.54 11.46
CA SER A 96 -4.57 -12.03 12.14
C SER A 96 -4.38 -11.36 13.52
N VAL A 97 -4.63 -10.05 13.60
CA VAL A 97 -4.55 -9.31 14.87
C VAL A 97 -5.73 -9.66 15.79
N LEU A 98 -6.92 -9.89 15.25
CA LEU A 98 -8.08 -10.37 16.01
C LEU A 98 -7.77 -11.74 16.67
N ILE A 99 -7.24 -12.69 15.90
CA ILE A 99 -6.81 -14.02 16.41
C ILE A 99 -5.74 -13.85 17.50
N TYR A 100 -4.75 -12.98 17.27
CA TYR A 100 -3.73 -12.66 18.27
C TYR A 100 -4.33 -12.05 19.55
N SER A 101 -5.30 -11.17 19.42
CA SER A 101 -5.96 -10.52 20.56
C SER A 101 -6.66 -11.54 21.47
N TYR A 102 -7.14 -12.63 20.88
CA TYR A 102 -7.82 -13.71 21.58
C TYR A 102 -6.81 -14.71 22.17
N HIS A 103 -5.93 -15.28 21.34
CA HIS A 103 -5.01 -16.36 21.75
C HIS A 103 -3.73 -15.85 22.41
N LYS A 104 -3.37 -14.58 22.25
CA LYS A 104 -2.16 -13.92 22.78
C LYS A 104 -0.86 -14.62 22.37
N ARG A 105 -0.84 -15.26 21.20
CA ARG A 105 0.32 -15.97 20.64
C ARG A 105 1.00 -15.15 19.55
N PRO A 106 2.12 -14.46 19.88
CA PRO A 106 2.82 -13.60 18.92
C PRO A 106 3.47 -14.38 17.78
N ASP A 107 3.84 -15.63 17.99
CA ASP A 107 4.39 -16.53 16.98
C ASP A 107 3.40 -16.74 15.82
N ILE A 108 2.14 -17.01 16.11
CA ILE A 108 1.07 -17.19 15.11
C ILE A 108 0.86 -15.86 14.32
N LEU A 109 0.76 -14.74 15.04
CA LEU A 109 0.60 -13.45 14.38
C LEU A 109 1.73 -13.17 13.38
N LEU A 110 2.98 -13.32 13.83
CA LEU A 110 4.14 -13.02 12.98
C LEU A 110 4.24 -13.96 11.78
N THR A 111 3.90 -15.25 11.96
CA THR A 111 3.84 -16.21 10.85
C THR A 111 2.74 -15.86 9.86
N ASN A 112 1.54 -15.51 10.32
CA ASN A 112 0.44 -15.11 9.44
C ASN A 112 0.77 -13.86 8.65
N ILE A 113 1.37 -12.84 9.28
CA ILE A 113 1.81 -11.61 8.59
C ILE A 113 2.91 -11.93 7.57
N GLN A 114 3.88 -12.79 7.91
CA GLN A 114 4.91 -13.22 6.97
C GLN A 114 4.30 -13.90 5.74
N ILE A 115 3.43 -14.88 5.93
CA ILE A 115 2.78 -15.62 4.84
C ILE A 115 1.95 -14.64 3.98
N LEU A 116 1.20 -13.75 4.61
CA LEU A 116 0.40 -12.75 3.91
C LEU A 116 1.27 -11.85 3.02
N LEU A 117 2.39 -11.33 3.53
CA LEU A 117 3.32 -10.51 2.75
C LEU A 117 3.91 -11.29 1.57
N VAL A 118 4.31 -12.54 1.80
CA VAL A 118 4.85 -13.41 0.73
C VAL A 118 3.80 -13.62 -0.36
N ILE A 119 2.55 -13.97 0.03
CA ILE A 119 1.47 -14.19 -0.94
C ILE A 119 1.19 -12.91 -1.74
N VAL A 120 1.08 -11.76 -1.08
CA VAL A 120 0.76 -10.50 -1.75
C VAL A 120 1.84 -10.12 -2.75
N VAL A 121 3.11 -10.19 -2.36
CA VAL A 121 4.22 -9.81 -3.26
C VAL A 121 4.39 -10.85 -4.38
N LEU A 122 4.29 -12.15 -4.07
CA LEU A 122 4.41 -13.20 -5.08
C LEU A 122 3.26 -13.17 -6.08
N THR A 123 2.02 -12.94 -5.63
CA THR A 123 0.86 -12.79 -6.52
C THR A 123 1.04 -11.58 -7.45
N SER A 124 1.61 -10.48 -6.94
CA SER A 124 1.95 -9.31 -7.77
C SER A 124 2.95 -9.68 -8.89
N VAL A 125 3.96 -10.47 -8.58
CA VAL A 125 4.93 -10.98 -9.59
C VAL A 125 4.21 -11.84 -10.64
N VAL A 126 3.40 -12.81 -10.20
CA VAL A 126 2.68 -13.71 -11.10
C VAL A 126 1.73 -12.91 -12.02
N GLN A 127 0.95 -11.99 -11.49
CA GLN A 127 0.06 -11.14 -12.29
C GLN A 127 0.82 -10.34 -13.34
N LYS A 128 1.99 -9.80 -13.01
CA LYS A 128 2.84 -9.06 -13.96
C LYS A 128 3.39 -9.96 -15.07
N LEU A 129 3.89 -11.14 -14.71
CA LEU A 129 4.41 -12.11 -15.68
C LEU A 129 3.33 -12.63 -16.63
N MET A 130 2.08 -12.73 -16.16
CA MET A 130 0.94 -13.16 -16.96
C MET A 130 0.33 -12.05 -17.82
N SER A 131 0.72 -10.80 -17.62
CA SER A 131 0.19 -9.65 -18.35
C SER A 131 1.06 -9.34 -19.58
N PRO A 132 0.61 -9.59 -20.83
CA PRO A 132 1.36 -9.23 -22.03
C PRO A 132 1.70 -7.73 -22.09
N GLN A 133 0.74 -6.85 -21.75
CA GLN A 133 0.93 -5.40 -21.74
C GLN A 133 1.99 -4.94 -20.71
N PHE A 134 2.13 -5.67 -19.61
CA PHE A 134 3.17 -5.37 -18.64
C PHE A 134 4.53 -5.83 -19.15
N MET A 135 4.61 -7.06 -19.68
CA MET A 135 5.87 -7.68 -20.12
C MET A 135 6.45 -7.04 -21.38
N SER A 136 5.60 -6.49 -22.29
CA SER A 136 6.06 -5.70 -23.45
C SER A 136 6.63 -4.33 -23.07
N GLY A 137 6.39 -3.86 -21.84
CA GLY A 137 6.73 -2.51 -21.39
C GLY A 137 5.67 -1.45 -21.68
N ASP A 138 4.58 -1.81 -22.38
CA ASP A 138 3.54 -0.87 -22.79
C ASP A 138 2.88 -0.18 -21.59
N PHE A 139 2.73 -0.92 -20.49
CA PHE A 139 2.21 -0.35 -19.25
C PHE A 139 3.05 0.85 -18.76
N TYR A 140 4.38 0.67 -18.65
CA TYR A 140 5.25 1.76 -18.20
C TYR A 140 5.36 2.88 -19.22
N TYR A 141 5.40 2.52 -20.51
CA TYR A 141 5.41 3.48 -21.61
C TYR A 141 4.17 4.39 -21.57
N TYR A 142 2.97 3.78 -21.48
CA TYR A 142 1.70 4.48 -21.41
C TYR A 142 1.61 5.37 -20.15
N MET A 143 1.88 4.78 -18.99
CA MET A 143 1.74 5.49 -17.71
C MET A 143 2.73 6.66 -17.57
N THR A 144 3.96 6.53 -18.13
CA THR A 144 4.95 7.62 -18.12
C THR A 144 4.52 8.74 -19.07
N ASN A 145 4.13 8.44 -20.31
CA ASN A 145 3.71 9.43 -21.28
C ASN A 145 2.44 10.18 -20.86
N ARG A 146 1.58 9.53 -20.07
CA ARG A 146 0.38 10.14 -19.50
C ARG A 146 0.64 10.88 -18.19
N GLY A 147 1.85 10.79 -17.63
CA GLY A 147 2.23 11.43 -16.37
C GLY A 147 1.63 10.80 -15.12
N ALA A 148 1.16 9.55 -15.21
CA ALA A 148 0.68 8.80 -14.06
C ALA A 148 1.84 8.21 -13.24
N LEU A 149 2.99 7.91 -13.89
CA LEU A 149 4.24 7.61 -13.20
C LEU A 149 5.01 8.91 -12.94
N PHE A 150 5.67 8.96 -11.79
CA PHE A 150 6.47 10.11 -11.36
C PHE A 150 5.68 11.45 -11.32
N ARG A 151 4.37 11.38 -11.15
CA ARG A 151 3.45 12.53 -11.23
C ARG A 151 3.93 13.75 -10.42
N ASN A 152 4.43 13.52 -9.22
CA ASN A 152 4.87 14.62 -8.34
C ASN A 152 6.21 15.20 -8.77
N PHE A 153 7.04 14.43 -9.46
CA PHE A 153 8.35 14.87 -9.93
C PHE A 153 8.24 15.65 -11.25
N ILE A 154 7.26 15.31 -12.10
CA ILE A 154 7.12 15.95 -13.43
C ILE A 154 6.82 17.44 -13.34
N ASN A 155 6.22 17.88 -12.24
CA ASN A 155 5.96 19.30 -11.99
C ASN A 155 7.23 20.16 -11.89
N PHE A 156 8.39 19.57 -11.61
CA PHE A 156 9.68 20.25 -11.60
C PHE A 156 10.28 20.46 -13.00
N PHE A 157 9.64 19.88 -14.05
CA PHE A 157 10.10 19.93 -15.43
C PHE A 157 8.99 20.49 -16.34
N PRO A 158 8.85 21.83 -16.47
CA PRO A 158 7.73 22.44 -17.20
C PRO A 158 7.55 21.95 -18.63
N GLU A 159 8.65 21.77 -19.38
CA GLU A 159 8.62 21.27 -20.77
C GLU A 159 8.02 19.85 -20.84
N LYS A 160 8.37 18.98 -19.90
CA LYS A 160 7.83 17.61 -19.83
C LYS A 160 6.38 17.59 -19.39
N LEU A 161 6.01 18.53 -18.51
CA LEU A 161 4.63 18.70 -18.06
C LEU A 161 3.70 19.09 -19.21
N GLU A 162 4.15 19.92 -20.14
CA GLU A 162 3.36 20.29 -21.34
C GLU A 162 3.13 19.08 -22.26
N ILE A 163 4.17 18.25 -22.47
CA ILE A 163 4.05 17.00 -23.25
C ILE A 163 3.01 16.09 -22.60
N VAL A 164 3.10 15.89 -21.28
CA VAL A 164 2.16 15.05 -20.51
C VAL A 164 0.73 15.58 -20.61
N LYS A 165 0.52 16.89 -20.48
CA LYS A 165 -0.80 17.52 -20.63
C LYS A 165 -1.38 17.30 -22.03
N SER A 166 -0.56 17.48 -23.06
CA SER A 166 -0.94 17.23 -24.46
C SER A 166 -1.35 15.77 -24.66
N ASN A 167 -0.52 14.79 -24.20
CA ASN A 167 -0.82 13.38 -24.31
C ASN A 167 -2.10 13.00 -23.53
N SER A 168 -2.26 13.53 -22.31
CA SER A 168 -3.44 13.25 -21.49
C SER A 168 -4.73 13.81 -22.13
N LYS A 169 -4.65 14.97 -22.77
CA LYS A 169 -5.76 15.55 -23.53
C LYS A 169 -6.14 14.65 -24.71
N SER A 170 -5.16 14.19 -25.50
CA SER A 170 -5.41 13.28 -26.62
C SER A 170 -6.11 11.97 -26.18
N VAL A 171 -5.72 11.41 -25.01
CA VAL A 171 -6.39 10.23 -24.44
C VAL A 171 -7.84 10.56 -24.06
N PHE A 172 -8.06 11.72 -23.42
CA PHE A 172 -9.42 12.13 -23.04
C PHE A 172 -10.29 12.35 -24.28
N ASP A 173 -9.77 12.99 -25.30
CA ASP A 173 -10.48 13.25 -26.55
C ASP A 173 -10.83 11.92 -27.26
N LEU A 174 -9.92 10.94 -27.28
CA LEU A 174 -10.19 9.60 -27.83
C LEU A 174 -11.32 8.88 -27.08
N HIS A 175 -11.39 8.98 -25.75
CA HIS A 175 -12.48 8.34 -24.96
C HIS A 175 -13.84 8.99 -25.20
N ALA A 176 -13.88 10.19 -25.76
CA ALA A 176 -15.13 10.87 -26.14
C ALA A 176 -15.62 10.51 -27.53
N LEU A 177 -14.79 9.82 -28.34
CA LEU A 177 -15.14 9.36 -29.68
C LEU A 177 -15.94 8.04 -29.64
N ASP A 178 -16.62 7.73 -30.74
CA ASP A 178 -17.27 6.43 -30.93
C ASP A 178 -16.24 5.30 -30.85
N PRO A 179 -16.42 4.30 -29.96
CA PRO A 179 -15.50 3.18 -29.83
C PRO A 179 -15.39 2.29 -31.09
N ASN A 180 -16.28 2.46 -32.06
CA ASN A 180 -16.22 1.75 -33.34
C ASN A 180 -15.30 2.43 -34.37
N LEU A 181 -14.80 3.65 -34.07
CA LEU A 181 -13.81 4.29 -34.91
C LEU A 181 -12.43 3.69 -34.60
N GLU A 182 -11.72 3.26 -35.63
CA GLU A 182 -10.34 2.76 -35.54
C GLU A 182 -9.32 3.92 -35.37
N ASP A 183 -9.58 4.80 -34.41
CA ASP A 183 -8.67 5.91 -34.10
C ASP A 183 -7.60 5.48 -33.11
N HIS A 184 -6.37 5.93 -33.32
CA HIS A 184 -5.25 5.66 -32.47
C HIS A 184 -4.45 6.93 -32.14
N ILE A 185 -3.86 6.91 -30.95
CA ILE A 185 -3.05 8.04 -30.45
C ILE A 185 -1.57 7.71 -30.60
N VAL A 186 -0.83 8.65 -31.16
CA VAL A 186 0.63 8.62 -31.12
C VAL A 186 1.11 9.55 -30.01
N PHE A 187 1.68 8.98 -28.95
CA PHE A 187 2.24 9.76 -27.86
C PHE A 187 3.53 10.49 -28.25
N LYS A 188 3.65 11.72 -27.76
CA LYS A 188 4.95 12.38 -27.72
C LYS A 188 5.73 11.86 -26.51
N ASN A 189 6.93 11.33 -26.75
CA ASN A 189 7.73 10.75 -25.67
C ASN A 189 8.21 11.80 -24.68
N VAL A 190 7.90 11.60 -23.39
CA VAL A 190 8.37 12.45 -22.29
C VAL A 190 9.88 12.31 -22.09
N LEU A 191 10.41 11.10 -22.30
CA LEU A 191 11.84 10.79 -22.21
C LEU A 191 12.34 10.20 -23.51
N PRO A 192 13.60 10.48 -23.92
CA PRO A 192 14.20 9.80 -25.05
C PRO A 192 14.34 8.29 -24.75
N ASN A 193 14.19 7.46 -25.75
CA ASN A 193 14.28 5.99 -25.63
C ASN A 193 13.34 5.36 -24.61
N LEU A 194 12.16 5.98 -24.36
CA LEU A 194 11.22 5.54 -23.33
C LEU A 194 10.80 4.08 -23.49
N GLY A 195 10.71 3.56 -24.72
CA GLY A 195 10.38 2.14 -24.94
C GLY A 195 11.39 1.20 -24.28
N SER A 196 12.69 1.42 -24.51
CA SER A 196 13.75 0.61 -23.87
C SER A 196 13.79 0.78 -22.36
N ILE A 197 13.60 2.02 -21.87
CA ILE A 197 13.53 2.32 -20.44
C ILE A 197 12.35 1.57 -19.80
N SER A 198 11.20 1.52 -20.47
CA SER A 198 10.01 0.82 -19.99
C SER A 198 10.26 -0.68 -19.80
N ILE A 199 10.94 -1.32 -20.73
CA ILE A 199 11.32 -2.75 -20.61
C ILE A 199 12.28 -2.97 -19.44
N ILE A 200 13.25 -2.07 -19.23
CA ILE A 200 14.14 -2.14 -18.07
C ILE A 200 13.33 -2.02 -16.76
N PHE A 201 12.38 -1.10 -16.67
CA PHE A 201 11.51 -0.97 -15.50
C PHE A 201 10.68 -2.22 -15.24
N VAL A 202 10.19 -2.91 -16.28
CA VAL A 202 9.50 -4.21 -16.15
C VAL A 202 10.36 -5.20 -15.40
N TRP A 203 11.55 -5.48 -15.95
CA TRP A 203 12.43 -6.49 -15.38
C TRP A 203 12.96 -6.12 -13.99
N VAL A 204 13.32 -4.86 -13.77
CA VAL A 204 13.74 -4.37 -12.45
C VAL A 204 12.63 -4.59 -11.42
N THR A 205 11.38 -4.26 -11.76
CA THR A 205 10.25 -4.44 -10.84
C THR A 205 10.00 -5.91 -10.54
N VAL A 206 9.94 -6.76 -11.56
CA VAL A 206 9.69 -8.20 -11.38
C VAL A 206 10.79 -8.85 -10.54
N VAL A 207 12.06 -8.54 -10.85
CA VAL A 207 13.21 -9.12 -10.11
C VAL A 207 13.23 -8.66 -8.66
N ILE A 208 13.04 -7.38 -8.39
CA ILE A 208 13.03 -6.86 -7.01
C ILE A 208 11.90 -7.48 -6.19
N GLU A 209 10.68 -7.53 -6.73
CA GLU A 209 9.54 -8.14 -6.04
C GLU A 209 9.76 -9.64 -5.79
N LEU A 210 10.27 -10.37 -6.77
CA LEU A 210 10.58 -11.80 -6.62
C LEU A 210 11.65 -12.03 -5.54
N VAL A 211 12.75 -11.28 -5.57
CA VAL A 211 13.80 -11.36 -4.56
C VAL A 211 13.25 -11.06 -3.16
N VAL A 212 12.41 -10.04 -3.04
CA VAL A 212 11.76 -9.68 -1.77
C VAL A 212 10.84 -10.80 -1.29
N ALA A 213 10.00 -11.38 -2.16
CA ALA A 213 9.11 -12.48 -1.79
C ALA A 213 9.90 -13.69 -1.29
N ILE A 214 10.95 -14.09 -2.00
CA ILE A 214 11.84 -15.22 -1.62
C ILE A 214 12.55 -14.90 -0.30
N ALA A 215 13.07 -13.69 -0.14
CA ALA A 215 13.76 -13.29 1.08
C ALA A 215 12.82 -13.26 2.30
N LEU A 216 11.58 -12.76 2.14
CA LEU A 216 10.54 -12.80 3.18
C LEU A 216 10.15 -14.23 3.53
N LEU A 217 10.09 -15.15 2.56
CA LEU A 217 9.74 -16.54 2.79
C LEU A 217 10.80 -17.25 3.64
N PHE A 218 12.06 -17.16 3.28
CA PHE A 218 13.14 -17.92 3.90
C PHE A 218 13.85 -17.21 5.06
N LYS A 219 13.98 -15.87 5.01
CA LYS A 219 14.73 -15.08 5.99
C LYS A 219 13.96 -13.81 6.42
N PRO A 220 12.74 -13.95 6.97
CA PRO A 220 11.85 -12.80 7.28
C PRO A 220 12.40 -11.81 8.30
N LYS A 221 13.41 -12.20 9.09
CA LYS A 221 13.99 -11.38 10.17
C LYS A 221 15.38 -10.81 9.80
N SER A 222 15.87 -11.09 8.58
CA SER A 222 17.19 -10.64 8.12
C SER A 222 17.20 -9.13 7.84
N LEU A 223 18.30 -8.47 8.17
CA LEU A 223 18.53 -7.06 7.85
C LEU A 223 18.41 -6.81 6.34
N TRP A 224 19.04 -7.65 5.52
CA TRP A 224 19.02 -7.52 4.06
C TRP A 224 17.62 -7.67 3.48
N THR A 225 16.82 -8.62 4.00
CA THR A 225 15.42 -8.76 3.60
C THR A 225 14.65 -7.45 3.80
N HIS A 226 14.81 -6.82 4.95
CA HIS A 226 14.12 -5.57 5.26
C HIS A 226 14.68 -4.37 4.51
N LEU A 227 15.97 -4.35 4.16
CA LEU A 227 16.54 -3.31 3.29
C LEU A 227 15.94 -3.38 1.88
N PHE A 228 15.93 -4.57 1.27
CA PHE A 228 15.31 -4.76 -0.06
C PHE A 228 13.82 -4.48 -0.03
N PHE A 229 13.12 -4.91 1.02
CA PHE A 229 11.69 -4.66 1.18
C PHE A 229 11.37 -3.16 1.34
N ALA A 230 12.13 -2.45 2.17
CA ALA A 230 11.98 -1.00 2.32
C ALA A 230 12.33 -0.24 1.02
N ALA A 231 13.38 -0.67 0.31
CA ALA A 231 13.75 -0.09 -0.98
C ALA A 231 12.65 -0.31 -2.04
N MET A 232 12.05 -1.49 -2.08
CA MET A 232 10.89 -1.78 -2.95
C MET A 232 9.71 -0.86 -2.62
N ILE A 233 9.34 -0.72 -1.34
CA ILE A 233 8.24 0.15 -0.90
C ILE A 233 8.50 1.61 -1.31
N LEU A 234 9.71 2.13 -1.05
CA LEU A 234 10.08 3.49 -1.43
C LEU A 234 10.10 3.68 -2.94
N GLY A 235 10.58 2.69 -3.70
CA GLY A 235 10.56 2.71 -5.16
C GLY A 235 9.14 2.83 -5.72
N ILE A 236 8.19 2.05 -5.20
CA ILE A 236 6.79 2.10 -5.61
C ILE A 236 6.16 3.45 -5.18
N LEU A 237 6.45 3.95 -3.97
CA LEU A 237 5.99 5.26 -3.54
C LEU A 237 6.49 6.39 -4.45
N CYS A 238 7.74 6.35 -4.87
CA CYS A 238 8.31 7.36 -5.77
C CYS A 238 7.71 7.30 -7.18
N THR A 239 7.34 6.11 -7.65
CA THR A 239 6.85 5.93 -9.02
C THR A 239 5.33 6.06 -9.13
N ARG A 240 4.57 5.36 -8.30
CA ARG A 240 3.10 5.20 -8.43
C ARG A 240 2.29 5.90 -7.34
N PHE A 241 2.90 6.29 -6.25
CA PHE A 241 2.26 6.98 -5.13
C PHE A 241 1.09 6.20 -4.48
N GLU A 242 1.15 4.87 -4.47
CA GLU A 242 0.15 3.99 -3.86
C GLU A 242 0.27 4.00 -2.32
N THR A 243 -0.19 5.07 -1.70
CA THR A 243 0.05 5.34 -0.27
C THR A 243 -0.61 4.33 0.65
N GLY A 244 -1.86 3.93 0.37
CA GLY A 244 -2.58 2.96 1.21
C GLY A 244 -1.90 1.60 1.24
N PHE A 245 -1.56 1.05 0.08
CA PHE A 245 -0.91 -0.25 -0.04
C PHE A 245 0.51 -0.24 0.57
N MET A 246 1.29 0.81 0.30
CA MET A 246 2.64 0.94 0.86
C MET A 246 2.66 1.09 2.38
N ALA A 247 1.65 1.77 2.95
CA ALA A 247 1.48 1.82 4.39
C ALA A 247 1.26 0.43 4.99
N LEU A 248 0.40 -0.41 4.37
CA LEU A 248 0.14 -1.78 4.83
C LEU A 248 1.37 -2.67 4.73
N LEU A 249 2.11 -2.61 3.61
CA LEU A 249 3.37 -3.33 3.46
C LEU A 249 4.40 -2.89 4.54
N SER A 250 4.47 -1.60 4.82
CA SER A 250 5.36 -1.05 5.86
C SER A 250 4.99 -1.53 7.27
N ILE A 251 3.68 -1.59 7.58
CA ILE A 251 3.19 -2.16 8.86
C ILE A 251 3.54 -3.65 8.93
N GLY A 252 3.35 -4.40 7.84
CA GLY A 252 3.78 -5.80 7.76
C GLY A 252 5.28 -5.96 7.99
N GLY A 253 6.10 -5.12 7.38
CA GLY A 253 7.54 -5.05 7.60
C GLY A 253 7.91 -4.76 9.06
N LEU A 254 7.20 -3.82 9.70
CA LEU A 254 7.40 -3.46 11.11
C LEU A 254 7.16 -4.64 12.06
N TYR A 255 6.12 -5.46 11.82
CA TYR A 255 5.88 -6.68 12.61
C TYR A 255 7.08 -7.63 12.59
N LEU A 256 7.72 -7.80 11.44
CA LEU A 256 8.79 -8.79 11.25
C LEU A 256 10.18 -8.24 11.59
N CYS A 257 10.41 -6.94 11.39
CA CYS A 257 11.71 -6.31 11.52
C CYS A 257 12.22 -6.30 12.98
N LYS A 258 13.50 -6.66 13.16
CA LYS A 258 14.19 -6.57 14.46
C LYS A 258 15.13 -5.37 14.56
N ASN A 259 15.56 -4.81 13.42
CA ASN A 259 16.48 -3.68 13.38
C ASN A 259 15.77 -2.38 13.72
N LEU A 260 16.27 -1.66 14.72
CA LEU A 260 15.64 -0.43 15.23
C LEU A 260 15.54 0.69 14.19
N TYR A 261 16.58 0.86 13.36
CA TYR A 261 16.59 1.92 12.33
C TYR A 261 15.59 1.64 11.22
N LEU A 262 15.47 0.38 10.82
CA LEU A 262 14.48 -0.01 9.82
C LEU A 262 13.05 0.01 10.37
N GLN A 263 12.85 -0.30 11.66
CA GLN A 263 11.56 -0.09 12.32
C GLN A 263 11.16 1.39 12.27
N LEU A 264 12.10 2.29 12.61
CA LEU A 264 11.87 3.73 12.51
C LEU A 264 11.53 4.16 11.07
N LEU A 265 12.26 3.64 10.08
CA LEU A 265 11.98 3.91 8.67
C LEU A 265 10.56 3.48 8.29
N TYR A 266 10.12 2.27 8.66
CA TYR A 266 8.75 1.82 8.41
C TYR A 266 7.70 2.72 9.07
N VAL A 267 7.94 3.14 10.32
CA VAL A 267 7.05 4.08 11.02
C VAL A 267 6.96 5.41 10.26
N LEU A 268 8.09 5.95 9.81
CA LEU A 268 8.12 7.21 9.05
C LEU A 268 7.38 7.07 7.71
N ILE A 269 7.53 5.94 7.01
CA ILE A 269 6.79 5.65 5.77
C ILE A 269 5.28 5.61 6.05
N VAL A 270 4.85 4.91 7.10
CA VAL A 270 3.42 4.83 7.46
C VAL A 270 2.85 6.20 7.79
N ILE A 271 3.55 6.99 8.59
CA ILE A 271 3.10 8.36 8.95
C ILE A 271 3.06 9.24 7.69
N GLY A 272 4.08 9.18 6.84
CA GLY A 272 4.10 9.89 5.57
C GLY A 272 2.92 9.52 4.67
N CYS A 273 2.67 8.22 4.49
CA CYS A 273 1.51 7.72 3.75
C CYS A 273 0.19 8.20 4.36
N PHE A 274 0.05 8.17 5.68
CA PHE A 274 -1.15 8.65 6.38
C PHE A 274 -1.40 10.15 6.11
N ILE A 275 -0.37 10.98 6.17
CA ILE A 275 -0.48 12.41 5.85
C ILE A 275 -0.90 12.59 4.38
N LEU A 276 -0.30 11.85 3.45
CA LEU A 276 -0.63 11.92 2.03
C LEU A 276 -2.06 11.47 1.75
N ILE A 277 -2.56 10.46 2.46
CA ILE A 277 -3.95 10.00 2.39
C ILE A 277 -4.90 11.12 2.86
N LEU A 278 -4.63 11.73 4.03
CA LEU A 278 -5.48 12.80 4.57
C LEU A 278 -5.50 14.04 3.71
N THR A 279 -4.39 14.39 3.07
CA THR A 279 -4.29 15.56 2.19
C THR A 279 -4.78 15.28 0.76
N LYS A 280 -5.25 14.05 0.47
CA LYS A 280 -5.66 13.60 -0.87
C LYS A 280 -4.57 13.75 -1.95
N LEU A 281 -3.32 13.81 -1.55
CA LEU A 281 -2.17 13.89 -2.45
C LEU A 281 -1.71 12.51 -2.93
N GLY A 282 -2.11 11.43 -2.25
CA GLY A 282 -1.79 10.05 -2.63
C GLY A 282 -2.94 9.35 -3.38
N TYR A 283 -2.60 8.31 -4.14
CA TYR A 283 -3.60 7.37 -4.68
C TYR A 283 -4.02 6.37 -3.59
N HIS A 284 -5.31 6.11 -3.53
CA HIS A 284 -5.93 5.22 -2.55
C HIS A 284 -6.43 3.96 -3.21
#